data_dea96d8cba8f05546ed83e24002e25b4
#
_entry.id   dea96d8cba8f05546ed83e24002e25b4
#
_cell.length_a   1.000
_cell.length_b   1.000
_cell.length_c   1.000
_cell.angle_alpha   90.00
_cell.angle_beta   90.00
_cell.angle_gamma   90.00
#
_symmetry.space_group_name_H-M   'P 1'
#
loop_
_entity.id
_entity.type
_entity.pdbx_description
1 polymer ?
#
loop_
_entity_poly.entity_id
_entity_poly.type
_entity_poly.pdbx_seq_one_letter_code
_entity_poly.pdbx_strand_id
1 'polypeptide(L)'
;MEEKIFELGDYSFLKKSKVQMSTLIKATIFYIVSGIVTAFIVFFGVIALFFKSAIPISVGEFFIYIIPISVFLFFGYQCFRLWQRHFQIINSPNKLIVNDYEIAIDENKFVYKNIKVIKMTHPKSLNDKKIIIIQKDGKKYKSFLYFFIKRDYSQNYLAIFLHIRKICQEKKYKIYCRRKCIKNPLTNK
;
A
#
# COMPACT_ATOMS: atom_id res chain seq x y z
N MET A 1 4.95 -19.89 25.64
CA MET A 1 5.64 -19.24 24.50
C MET A 1 5.85 -17.77 24.79
N GLU A 2 6.95 -17.18 24.34
CA GLU A 2 7.26 -15.79 24.60
C GLU A 2 6.33 -14.86 23.82
N GLU A 3 5.87 -13.81 24.49
CA GLU A 3 5.19 -12.69 23.85
C GLU A 3 6.19 -12.00 22.92
N LYS A 4 5.84 -11.87 21.63
CA LYS A 4 6.66 -11.11 20.67
C LYS A 4 6.06 -9.77 20.39
N ILE A 5 6.81 -8.73 20.72
CA ILE A 5 6.47 -7.34 20.47
C ILE A 5 7.21 -6.91 19.21
N PHE A 6 6.46 -6.46 18.21
CA PHE A 6 6.99 -5.89 16.98
C PHE A 6 6.71 -4.39 16.99
N GLU A 7 7.76 -3.60 17.20
CA GLU A 7 7.68 -2.16 17.04
C GLU A 7 7.74 -1.83 15.56
N LEU A 8 6.67 -1.24 15.03
CA LEU A 8 6.57 -0.88 13.62
C LEU A 8 7.20 0.48 13.32
N GLY A 9 7.48 1.24 14.36
CA GLY A 9 8.08 2.56 14.33
C GLY A 9 7.18 3.60 15.01
N ASP A 10 7.79 4.61 15.58
CA ASP A 10 7.04 5.73 16.15
C ASP A 10 6.62 6.70 15.04
N TYR A 11 5.37 6.58 14.59
CA TYR A 11 4.76 7.49 13.63
C TYR A 11 4.09 8.69 14.28
N SER A 12 4.15 8.83 15.60
CA SER A 12 3.49 9.92 16.33
C SER A 12 3.98 11.27 15.84
N PHE A 13 5.29 11.41 15.59
CA PHE A 13 5.89 12.60 15.01
C PHE A 13 5.37 12.88 13.60
N LEU A 14 5.29 11.87 12.74
CA LEU A 14 4.79 12.02 11.36
C LEU A 14 3.29 12.32 11.33
N LYS A 15 2.51 11.70 12.24
CA LYS A 15 1.07 11.94 12.36
C LYS A 15 0.74 13.36 12.81
N LYS A 16 1.58 13.96 13.66
CA LYS A 16 1.36 15.30 14.24
C LYS A 16 2.06 16.44 13.48
N SER A 17 2.96 16.13 12.55
CA SER A 17 3.82 17.15 11.95
C SER A 17 3.06 17.91 10.85
N LYS A 18 2.79 19.20 11.14
CA LYS A 18 2.31 20.19 10.14
C LYS A 18 3.27 20.29 8.94
N VAL A 19 4.56 20.05 9.15
CA VAL A 19 5.61 20.06 8.15
C VAL A 19 5.34 19.01 7.06
N GLN A 20 4.90 17.82 7.44
CA GLN A 20 4.64 16.75 6.49
C GLN A 20 3.41 17.05 5.61
N MET A 21 2.36 17.64 6.19
CA MET A 21 1.19 18.05 5.42
C MET A 21 1.58 19.19 4.44
N SER A 22 2.36 20.16 4.88
CA SER A 22 2.88 21.23 4.01
C SER A 22 3.71 20.66 2.86
N THR A 23 4.60 19.69 3.14
CA THR A 23 5.42 19.03 2.11
C THR A 23 4.55 18.23 1.13
N LEU A 24 3.52 17.55 1.61
CA LEU A 24 2.58 16.82 0.76
C LEU A 24 1.81 17.78 -0.17
N ILE A 25 1.33 18.91 0.35
CA ILE A 25 0.64 19.94 -0.42
C ILE A 25 1.59 20.52 -1.48
N LYS A 26 2.82 20.89 -1.11
CA LYS A 26 3.83 21.40 -2.04
C LYS A 26 4.14 20.40 -3.16
N ALA A 27 4.33 19.10 -2.81
CA ALA A 27 4.54 18.05 -3.79
C ALA A 27 3.33 17.88 -4.71
N THR A 28 2.11 17.98 -4.19
CA THR A 28 0.88 17.88 -4.97
C THR A 28 0.78 19.03 -5.95
N ILE A 29 1.01 20.27 -5.50
CA ILE A 29 1.03 21.46 -6.37
C ILE A 29 2.09 21.31 -7.46
N PHE A 30 3.31 20.86 -7.10
CA PHE A 30 4.38 20.62 -8.06
C PHE A 30 3.97 19.63 -9.15
N TYR A 31 3.33 18.49 -8.79
CA TYR A 31 2.87 17.53 -9.78
C TYR A 31 1.76 18.09 -10.67
N ILE A 32 0.82 18.85 -10.12
CA ILE A 32 -0.25 19.47 -10.90
C ILE A 32 0.34 20.48 -11.91
N VAL A 33 1.18 21.38 -11.43
CA VAL A 33 1.83 22.40 -12.29
C VAL A 33 2.68 21.73 -13.36
N SER A 34 3.53 20.76 -12.98
CA SER A 34 4.34 20.00 -13.93
C SER A 34 3.50 19.27 -14.97
N GLY A 35 2.37 18.69 -14.55
CA GLY A 35 1.43 18.01 -15.43
C GLY A 35 0.83 18.96 -16.46
N ILE A 36 0.40 20.15 -16.04
CA ILE A 36 -0.14 21.18 -16.92
C ILE A 36 0.92 21.64 -17.91
N VAL A 37 2.12 22.04 -17.43
CA VAL A 37 3.22 22.53 -18.29
C VAL A 37 3.62 21.45 -19.31
N THR A 38 3.79 20.20 -18.86
CA THR A 38 4.16 19.10 -19.76
C THR A 38 3.06 18.85 -20.80
N ALA A 39 1.79 18.87 -20.40
CA ALA A 39 0.68 18.69 -21.33
C ALA A 39 0.66 19.80 -22.41
N PHE A 40 0.93 21.05 -22.03
CA PHE A 40 1.05 22.17 -22.98
C PHE A 40 2.23 21.97 -23.95
N ILE A 41 3.42 21.62 -23.45
CA ILE A 41 4.61 21.38 -24.28
C ILE A 41 4.33 20.26 -25.29
N VAL A 42 3.74 19.15 -24.82
CA VAL A 42 3.39 18.02 -25.69
C VAL A 42 2.33 18.42 -26.71
N PHE A 43 1.29 19.16 -26.30
CA PHE A 43 0.24 19.65 -27.21
C PHE A 43 0.82 20.48 -28.36
N PHE A 44 1.63 21.49 -28.05
CA PHE A 44 2.27 22.32 -29.06
C PHE A 44 3.29 21.54 -29.89
N GLY A 45 4.04 20.62 -29.28
CA GLY A 45 4.98 19.76 -30.00
C GLY A 45 4.29 18.84 -31.01
N VAL A 46 3.15 18.26 -30.63
CA VAL A 46 2.35 17.43 -31.54
C VAL A 46 1.80 18.27 -32.68
N ILE A 47 1.24 19.45 -32.40
CA ILE A 47 0.77 20.36 -33.43
C ILE A 47 1.89 20.73 -34.42
N ALA A 48 3.07 21.10 -33.91
CA ALA A 48 4.21 21.45 -34.76
C ALA A 48 4.67 20.29 -35.67
N LEU A 49 4.61 19.04 -35.16
CA LEU A 49 4.91 17.84 -35.95
C LEU A 49 3.89 17.65 -37.07
N PHE A 50 2.59 17.88 -36.79
CA PHE A 50 1.56 17.76 -37.84
C PHE A 50 1.69 18.80 -38.95
N PHE A 51 2.04 20.00 -38.60
CA PHE A 51 2.30 21.05 -39.64
C PHE A 51 3.49 20.73 -40.56
N LYS A 52 4.44 19.89 -40.10
CA LYS A 52 5.61 19.45 -40.86
C LYS A 52 5.42 18.16 -41.63
N SER A 53 4.46 17.32 -41.22
CA SER A 53 4.27 15.99 -41.79
C SER A 53 2.99 15.94 -42.64
N ALA A 54 3.01 15.22 -43.74
CA ALA A 54 1.83 14.96 -44.57
C ALA A 54 0.89 13.91 -43.96
N ILE A 55 0.70 13.93 -42.63
CA ILE A 55 -0.18 12.98 -41.93
C ILE A 55 -1.63 13.38 -42.16
N PRO A 56 -2.53 12.40 -42.44
CA PRO A 56 -3.95 12.70 -42.61
C PRO A 56 -4.55 13.35 -41.35
N ILE A 57 -5.34 14.42 -41.57
CA ILE A 57 -5.90 15.27 -40.50
C ILE A 57 -6.65 14.43 -39.46
N SER A 58 -7.42 13.41 -39.86
CA SER A 58 -8.19 12.53 -38.99
C SER A 58 -7.36 11.74 -38.00
N VAL A 59 -6.17 11.31 -38.40
CA VAL A 59 -5.23 10.60 -37.50
C VAL A 59 -4.53 11.60 -36.58
N GLY A 60 -4.26 12.80 -37.08
CA GLY A 60 -3.63 13.88 -36.36
C GLY A 60 -4.49 14.37 -35.19
N GLU A 61 -5.75 14.62 -35.42
CA GLU A 61 -6.69 15.08 -34.37
C GLU A 61 -6.74 14.10 -33.20
N PHE A 62 -6.75 12.78 -33.46
CA PHE A 62 -6.72 11.78 -32.40
C PHE A 62 -5.49 11.93 -31.48
N PHE A 63 -4.32 12.11 -32.02
CA PHE A 63 -3.08 12.25 -31.23
C PHE A 63 -2.99 13.59 -30.49
N ILE A 64 -3.52 14.67 -31.07
CA ILE A 64 -3.53 16.01 -30.44
C ILE A 64 -4.29 15.98 -29.11
N TYR A 65 -5.35 15.17 -28.98
CA TYR A 65 -6.12 15.10 -27.75
C TYR A 65 -5.66 13.99 -26.81
N ILE A 66 -5.36 12.80 -27.31
CA ILE A 66 -5.06 11.63 -26.47
C ILE A 66 -3.73 11.77 -25.74
N ILE A 67 -2.70 12.31 -26.38
CA ILE A 67 -1.39 12.37 -25.75
C ILE A 67 -1.39 13.34 -24.56
N PRO A 68 -1.87 14.59 -24.66
CA PRO A 68 -1.94 15.49 -23.51
C PRO A 68 -2.83 14.95 -22.37
N ILE A 69 -3.97 14.33 -22.71
CA ILE A 69 -4.84 13.71 -21.72
C ILE A 69 -4.10 12.60 -20.97
N SER A 70 -3.37 11.75 -21.68
CA SER A 70 -2.60 10.65 -21.08
C SER A 70 -1.50 11.18 -20.13
N VAL A 71 -0.82 12.24 -20.51
CA VAL A 71 0.16 12.93 -19.66
C VAL A 71 -0.50 13.46 -18.39
N PHE A 72 -1.63 14.15 -18.53
CA PHE A 72 -2.36 14.69 -17.39
C PHE A 72 -2.85 13.59 -16.43
N LEU A 73 -3.38 12.50 -16.97
CA LEU A 73 -3.80 11.33 -16.18
C LEU A 73 -2.62 10.69 -15.45
N PHE A 74 -1.44 10.63 -16.06
CA PHE A 74 -0.23 10.12 -15.41
C PHE A 74 0.15 10.95 -14.17
N PHE A 75 0.19 12.28 -14.28
CA PHE A 75 0.48 13.15 -13.15
C PHE A 75 -0.61 13.10 -12.07
N GLY A 76 -1.87 13.05 -12.46
CA GLY A 76 -3.01 12.83 -11.55
C GLY A 76 -2.88 11.52 -10.76
N TYR A 77 -2.47 10.44 -11.44
CA TYR A 77 -2.19 9.16 -10.78
C TYR A 77 -1.02 9.25 -9.79
N GLN A 78 0.05 10.00 -10.08
CA GLN A 78 1.14 10.21 -9.14
C GLN A 78 0.68 10.98 -7.89
N CYS A 79 -0.13 12.02 -8.05
CA CYS A 79 -0.76 12.73 -6.93
C CYS A 79 -1.60 11.78 -6.09
N PHE A 80 -2.45 10.98 -6.70
CA PHE A 80 -3.29 10.00 -6.00
C PHE A 80 -2.43 9.01 -5.19
N ARG A 81 -1.34 8.49 -5.77
CA ARG A 81 -0.41 7.59 -5.07
C ARG A 81 0.27 8.24 -3.87
N LEU A 82 0.66 9.52 -3.98
CA LEU A 82 1.22 10.29 -2.87
C LEU A 82 0.25 10.36 -1.68
N TRP A 83 -0.99 10.77 -1.96
CA TRP A 83 -2.03 10.86 -0.95
C TRP A 83 -2.37 9.50 -0.35
N GLN A 84 -2.48 8.47 -1.17
CA GLN A 84 -2.71 7.11 -0.69
C GLN A 84 -1.61 6.64 0.28
N ARG A 85 -0.34 6.89 -0.04
CA ARG A 85 0.78 6.57 0.85
C ARG A 85 0.71 7.35 2.16
N HIS A 86 0.40 8.63 2.10
CA HIS A 86 0.25 9.46 3.27
C HIS A 86 -0.86 8.93 4.20
N PHE A 87 -2.03 8.62 3.66
CA PHE A 87 -3.11 7.99 4.42
C PHE A 87 -2.70 6.64 5.02
N GLN A 88 -1.93 5.84 4.31
CA GLN A 88 -1.45 4.56 4.82
C GLN A 88 -0.49 4.74 6.00
N ILE A 89 0.41 5.73 5.93
CA ILE A 89 1.34 6.05 7.02
C ILE A 89 0.57 6.54 8.25
N ILE A 90 -0.35 7.48 8.09
CA ILE A 90 -1.15 8.02 9.20
C ILE A 90 -1.95 6.91 9.91
N ASN A 91 -2.50 5.97 9.14
CA ASN A 91 -3.32 4.89 9.66
C ASN A 91 -2.52 3.61 9.97
N SER A 92 -1.18 3.68 9.90
CA SER A 92 -0.34 2.56 10.31
C SER A 92 -0.23 2.50 11.82
N PRO A 93 -0.27 1.31 12.43
CA PRO A 93 -0.08 1.15 13.86
C PRO A 93 1.39 1.38 14.23
N ASN A 94 1.60 1.76 15.48
CA ASN A 94 2.95 1.91 16.03
C ASN A 94 3.48 0.58 16.56
N LYS A 95 2.59 -0.24 17.11
CA LYS A 95 2.95 -1.47 17.80
C LYS A 95 2.05 -2.63 17.37
N LEU A 96 2.66 -3.77 17.16
CA LEU A 96 1.97 -5.04 16.95
C LEU A 96 2.49 -6.04 17.98
N ILE A 97 1.61 -6.52 18.82
CA ILE A 97 1.91 -7.56 19.81
C ILE A 97 1.25 -8.85 19.34
N VAL A 98 2.01 -9.92 19.32
CA VAL A 98 1.52 -11.24 18.94
C VAL A 98 1.92 -12.22 20.03
N ASN A 99 0.95 -12.74 20.74
CA ASN A 99 1.14 -13.77 21.77
C ASN A 99 0.25 -14.99 21.48
N ASP A 100 0.23 -15.95 22.38
CA ASP A 100 -0.52 -17.20 22.21
C ASP A 100 -2.04 -17.05 22.30
N TYR A 101 -2.53 -15.93 22.83
CA TYR A 101 -3.95 -15.72 23.12
C TYR A 101 -4.58 -14.69 22.20
N GLU A 102 -3.82 -13.68 21.80
CA GLU A 102 -4.34 -12.54 21.08
C GLU A 102 -3.32 -11.91 20.11
N ILE A 103 -3.85 -11.14 19.18
CA ILE A 103 -3.09 -10.17 18.40
C ILE A 103 -3.56 -8.78 18.84
N ALA A 104 -2.65 -7.94 19.34
CA ALA A 104 -2.95 -6.56 19.63
C ALA A 104 -2.28 -5.63 18.60
N ILE A 105 -3.05 -4.69 18.07
CA ILE A 105 -2.61 -3.69 17.09
C ILE A 105 -2.90 -2.32 17.72
N ASP A 106 -1.86 -1.68 18.22
CA ASP A 106 -1.96 -0.53 19.15
C ASP A 106 -2.88 -0.87 20.33
N GLU A 107 -4.00 -0.17 20.49
CA GLU A 107 -4.96 -0.38 21.58
C GLU A 107 -6.00 -1.47 21.26
N ASN A 108 -6.09 -1.92 20.00
CA ASN A 108 -7.08 -2.90 19.59
C ASN A 108 -6.61 -4.33 19.83
N LYS A 109 -7.28 -5.06 20.70
CA LYS A 109 -6.97 -6.45 21.06
C LYS A 109 -7.93 -7.44 20.37
N PHE A 110 -7.38 -8.45 19.74
CA PHE A 110 -8.11 -9.47 19.00
C PHE A 110 -7.76 -10.85 19.55
N VAL A 111 -8.60 -11.37 20.42
CA VAL A 111 -8.44 -12.72 20.98
C VAL A 111 -8.67 -13.76 19.89
N TYR A 112 -7.75 -14.71 19.72
CA TYR A 112 -7.83 -15.73 18.66
C TYR A 112 -9.15 -16.52 18.66
N LYS A 113 -9.72 -16.79 19.85
CA LYS A 113 -11.01 -17.49 20.00
C LYS A 113 -12.15 -16.79 19.23
N ASN A 114 -12.07 -15.46 19.11
CA ASN A 114 -13.08 -14.63 18.44
C ASN A 114 -12.72 -14.33 16.97
N ILE A 115 -11.55 -14.73 16.50
CA ILE A 115 -11.11 -14.52 15.12
C ILE A 115 -11.66 -15.65 14.25
N LYS A 116 -12.32 -15.29 13.15
CA LYS A 116 -12.74 -16.20 12.09
C LYS A 116 -11.63 -16.43 11.07
N VAL A 117 -10.95 -15.34 10.67
CA VAL A 117 -9.95 -15.38 9.61
C VAL A 117 -8.94 -14.23 9.77
N ILE A 118 -7.66 -14.53 9.57
CA ILE A 118 -6.60 -13.54 9.41
C ILE A 118 -6.15 -13.56 7.95
N LYS A 119 -6.19 -12.40 7.27
CA LYS A 119 -5.70 -12.26 5.91
C LYS A 119 -4.47 -11.34 5.91
N MET A 120 -3.37 -11.80 5.36
CA MET A 120 -2.14 -11.02 5.26
C MET A 120 -1.69 -10.91 3.80
N THR A 121 -1.02 -9.82 3.46
CA THR A 121 -0.34 -9.71 2.16
C THR A 121 0.87 -10.65 2.16
N HIS A 122 1.12 -11.33 1.05
CA HIS A 122 2.30 -12.20 0.95
C HIS A 122 3.60 -11.36 1.05
N PRO A 123 4.65 -11.83 1.78
CA PRO A 123 5.90 -11.07 1.96
C PRO A 123 6.56 -10.67 0.63
N LYS A 124 6.57 -11.56 -0.36
CA LYS A 124 7.13 -11.29 -1.71
C LYS A 124 6.23 -10.42 -2.61
N SER A 125 5.04 -10.00 -2.14
CA SER A 125 4.17 -9.15 -2.93
C SER A 125 4.72 -7.73 -3.01
N LEU A 126 4.64 -7.09 -4.16
CA LEU A 126 4.95 -5.66 -4.34
C LEU A 126 3.85 -4.74 -3.78
N ASN A 127 2.69 -5.32 -3.45
CA ASN A 127 1.58 -4.56 -2.87
C ASN A 127 1.86 -4.18 -1.42
N ASP A 128 1.13 -3.17 -0.95
CA ASP A 128 1.18 -2.71 0.43
C ASP A 128 0.96 -3.86 1.42
N LYS A 129 1.81 -3.91 2.44
CA LYS A 129 1.70 -4.90 3.49
C LYS A 129 0.54 -4.55 4.40
N LYS A 130 -0.40 -5.46 4.55
CA LYS A 130 -1.57 -5.26 5.39
C LYS A 130 -1.98 -6.53 6.09
N ILE A 131 -2.59 -6.35 7.25
CA ILE A 131 -3.29 -7.37 8.01
C ILE A 131 -4.78 -7.04 8.02
N ILE A 132 -5.60 -8.04 7.81
CA ILE A 132 -7.06 -7.95 7.92
C ILE A 132 -7.51 -9.04 8.86
N ILE A 133 -8.12 -8.66 9.97
CA ILE A 133 -8.69 -9.56 10.96
C ILE A 133 -10.20 -9.53 10.79
N ILE A 134 -10.79 -10.70 10.58
CA ILE A 134 -12.25 -10.89 10.51
C ILE A 134 -12.66 -11.67 11.73
N GLN A 135 -13.48 -11.07 12.57
CA GLN A 135 -14.03 -11.69 13.77
C GLN A 135 -15.23 -12.58 13.45
N LYS A 136 -15.61 -13.45 14.38
CA LYS A 136 -16.76 -14.36 14.22
C LYS A 136 -18.09 -13.61 14.15
N ASP A 137 -18.19 -12.44 14.78
CA ASP A 137 -19.34 -11.53 14.70
C ASP A 137 -19.47 -10.78 13.39
N GLY A 138 -18.55 -11.03 12.44
CA GLY A 138 -18.52 -10.37 11.12
C GLY A 138 -17.75 -9.07 11.08
N LYS A 139 -17.35 -8.50 12.22
CA LYS A 139 -16.54 -7.28 12.25
C LYS A 139 -15.21 -7.51 11.55
N LYS A 140 -14.79 -6.50 10.77
CA LYS A 140 -13.57 -6.54 9.97
C LYS A 140 -12.68 -5.38 10.36
N TYR A 141 -11.51 -5.70 10.84
CA TYR A 141 -10.44 -4.75 11.11
C TYR A 141 -9.36 -4.85 10.02
N LYS A 142 -8.92 -3.70 9.50
CA LYS A 142 -7.88 -3.64 8.47
C LYS A 142 -6.83 -2.63 8.91
N SER A 143 -5.58 -3.06 8.93
CA SER A 143 -4.44 -2.19 9.21
C SER A 143 -3.35 -2.36 8.15
N PHE A 144 -2.66 -1.27 7.84
CA PHE A 144 -1.46 -1.27 7.03
C PHE A 144 -0.27 -1.41 7.95
N LEU A 145 0.61 -2.36 7.66
CA LEU A 145 1.85 -2.56 8.39
C LEU A 145 2.95 -1.82 7.63
N TYR A 146 3.17 -0.58 7.99
CA TYR A 146 4.22 0.25 7.39
C TYR A 146 5.40 0.30 8.35
N PHE A 147 6.63 0.14 7.84
CA PHE A 147 7.84 0.18 8.65
C PHE A 147 8.65 1.42 8.27
N PHE A 148 9.10 2.15 9.27
CA PHE A 148 9.81 3.42 9.09
C PHE A 148 11.17 3.24 8.41
N ILE A 149 11.85 2.12 8.69
CA ILE A 149 13.20 1.86 8.18
C ILE A 149 13.11 0.99 6.92
N LYS A 150 13.39 1.59 5.78
CA LYS A 150 13.27 0.97 4.46
C LYS A 150 14.17 -0.27 4.27
N ARG A 151 15.32 -0.34 4.94
CA ARG A 151 16.28 -1.45 4.81
C ARG A 151 15.77 -2.78 5.38
N ASP A 152 15.00 -2.73 6.48
CA ASP A 152 14.55 -3.94 7.16
C ASP A 152 13.08 -4.27 6.93
N TYR A 153 12.41 -3.49 6.06
CA TYR A 153 10.98 -3.61 5.80
C TYR A 153 10.55 -5.03 5.41
N SER A 154 11.31 -5.67 4.52
CA SER A 154 10.97 -7.01 4.03
C SER A 154 11.25 -8.09 5.09
N GLN A 155 12.32 -7.94 5.86
CA GLN A 155 12.72 -8.90 6.90
C GLN A 155 11.80 -8.81 8.11
N ASN A 156 11.50 -7.61 8.58
CA ASN A 156 10.59 -7.40 9.72
C ASN A 156 9.18 -7.88 9.40
N TYR A 157 8.66 -7.55 8.20
CA TYR A 157 7.36 -8.06 7.79
C TYR A 157 7.35 -9.58 7.63
N LEU A 158 8.43 -10.16 7.09
CA LEU A 158 8.56 -11.61 6.98
C LEU A 158 8.56 -12.28 8.36
N ALA A 159 9.27 -11.71 9.33
CA ALA A 159 9.30 -12.21 10.70
C ALA A 159 7.90 -12.22 11.34
N ILE A 160 7.16 -11.12 11.21
CA ILE A 160 5.76 -11.02 11.67
C ILE A 160 4.89 -12.06 10.97
N PHE A 161 4.98 -12.14 9.65
CA PHE A 161 4.19 -13.08 8.86
C PHE A 161 4.43 -14.53 9.26
N LEU A 162 5.72 -14.92 9.42
CA LEU A 162 6.08 -16.27 9.83
C LEU A 162 5.63 -16.58 11.26
N HIS A 163 5.75 -15.61 12.17
CA HIS A 163 5.33 -15.80 13.56
C HIS A 163 3.82 -15.99 13.67
N ILE A 164 3.01 -15.13 13.05
CA ILE A 164 1.55 -15.27 13.02
C ILE A 164 1.16 -16.59 12.33
N ARG A 165 1.84 -16.94 11.24
CA ARG A 165 1.59 -18.21 10.55
C ARG A 165 1.86 -19.41 11.44
N LYS A 166 2.95 -19.40 12.21
CA LYS A 166 3.30 -20.46 13.15
C LYS A 166 2.19 -20.66 14.19
N ILE A 167 1.77 -19.59 14.87
CA ILE A 167 0.69 -19.65 15.88
C ILE A 167 -0.62 -20.14 15.27
N CYS A 168 -0.98 -19.65 14.08
CA CYS A 168 -2.20 -20.07 13.41
C CYS A 168 -2.18 -21.56 13.01
N GLN A 169 -1.01 -22.08 12.62
CA GLN A 169 -0.84 -23.50 12.31
C GLN A 169 -0.96 -24.38 13.56
N GLU A 170 -0.25 -24.01 14.62
CA GLU A 170 -0.28 -24.75 15.90
C GLU A 170 -1.70 -24.81 16.50
N LYS A 171 -2.45 -23.70 16.39
CA LYS A 171 -3.81 -23.60 16.96
C LYS A 171 -4.93 -23.87 15.95
N LYS A 172 -4.61 -24.34 14.75
CA LYS A 172 -5.55 -24.65 13.65
C LYS A 172 -6.45 -23.49 13.23
N TYR A 173 -6.00 -22.24 13.39
CA TYR A 173 -6.73 -21.08 12.91
C TYR A 173 -6.57 -20.90 11.41
N LYS A 174 -7.61 -20.36 10.75
CA LYS A 174 -7.56 -20.09 9.30
C LYS A 174 -6.77 -18.82 9.01
N ILE A 175 -5.64 -18.97 8.32
CA ILE A 175 -4.87 -17.87 7.78
C ILE A 175 -4.95 -17.89 6.24
N TYR A 176 -5.26 -16.75 5.62
CA TYR A 176 -5.29 -16.62 4.18
C TYR A 176 -4.19 -15.65 3.71
N CYS A 177 -3.33 -16.13 2.85
CA CYS A 177 -2.37 -15.31 2.13
C CYS A 177 -2.95 -14.91 0.78
N ARG A 178 -2.99 -13.61 0.45
CA ARG A 178 -3.62 -13.07 -0.77
C ARG A 178 -2.71 -13.23 -2.01
N ARG A 179 -2.16 -14.37 -2.26
CA ARG A 179 -1.80 -14.87 -3.58
C ARG A 179 -2.31 -16.29 -3.68
N LYS A 180 -2.82 -16.63 -4.86
CA LYS A 180 -3.29 -17.99 -5.22
C LYS A 180 -2.59 -19.02 -4.34
N CYS A 181 -3.36 -19.84 -3.65
CA CYS A 181 -2.88 -20.91 -2.79
C CYS A 181 -1.59 -21.50 -3.36
N ILE A 182 -0.46 -21.19 -2.75
CA ILE A 182 0.70 -22.06 -2.92
C ILE A 182 0.27 -23.31 -2.18
N LYS A 183 -0.14 -24.33 -2.94
CA LYS A 183 -0.35 -25.68 -2.44
C LYS A 183 0.85 -25.97 -1.53
N ASN A 184 0.57 -26.31 -0.27
CA ASN A 184 1.63 -26.69 0.67
C ASN A 184 2.48 -27.78 0.01
N PRO A 185 3.78 -27.58 -0.25
CA PRO A 185 4.62 -28.65 -0.77
C PRO A 185 4.93 -29.72 0.29
N LEU A 186 4.35 -29.63 1.49
CA LEU A 186 4.63 -30.50 2.62
C LEU A 186 3.51 -31.52 2.92
N THR A 187 2.50 -31.66 2.05
CA THR A 187 1.46 -32.69 2.22
C THR A 187 1.52 -33.82 1.19
N ASN A 188 2.69 -34.02 0.59
CA ASN A 188 2.98 -35.27 -0.12
C ASN A 188 4.05 -36.04 0.68
N LYS A 189 3.61 -36.70 1.75
CA LYS A 189 4.15 -37.97 2.24
C LYS A 189 3.02 -38.72 2.92
#